data_4ec40aeca6f822accd0676c3dbf6dab8
#
_entry.id   4ec40aeca6f822accd0676c3dbf6dab8
#
_cell.length_a   1.000
_cell.length_b   1.000
_cell.length_c   1.000
_cell.angle_alpha   90.00
_cell.angle_beta   90.00
_cell.angle_gamma   90.00
#
_symmetry.space_group_name_H-M   'P 1'
#
loop_
_entity.id
_entity.type
_entity.pdbx_description
1 polymer ?
#
loop_
_entity_poly.entity_id
_entity_poly.type
_entity_poly.pdbx_seq_one_letter_code
_entity_poly.pdbx_strand_id
1 'polypeptide(L)'
;PHASIEGIQPIKDWRSIYSKLKKNEDIVGLAPFIESQSLLSNKGEVFGTKIFGILPEYETSVSVVEDFMLQGSFDSLKENSFNIVLGLSQSRKLNVGIGDEIALMIPDANATFAGYFPKIKTFTVSGIFRVGSPELDQSNSFINLSDAAKLMSLDQKVHGIRLKFNDLFKATSLSWIALGEAETQTNELLISKDWTNTYGSLFEAIMQERVLVGLLLFLIIVVAAFNIISMLVMMINDKRSQLAILKTIGMSNYEIQKIFVYLGSIISIIGTFIGLILGPVSYTHLRAHETLNH
;
A
#
# COMPACT_ATOMS: atom_id res chain seq x y z
N PRO A 1 -1.51 -4.70 9.37
CA PRO A 1 -0.82 -5.98 9.26
C PRO A 1 0.03 -6.03 8.00
N HIS A 2 1.08 -6.88 8.00
CA HIS A 2 1.97 -7.07 6.84
C HIS A 2 1.60 -8.32 6.05
N ALA A 3 1.00 -9.30 6.71
CA ALA A 3 0.51 -10.54 6.12
C ALA A 3 -0.64 -11.12 6.93
N SER A 4 -1.25 -12.17 6.42
CA SER A 4 -2.19 -13.03 7.14
C SER A 4 -1.95 -14.51 6.78
N ILE A 5 -2.23 -15.38 7.74
CA ILE A 5 -2.39 -16.80 7.50
C ILE A 5 -3.88 -17.09 7.60
N GLU A 6 -4.47 -17.59 6.54
CA GLU A 6 -5.89 -17.82 6.40
C GLU A 6 -6.18 -19.29 6.16
N GLY A 7 -7.27 -19.80 6.72
CA GLY A 7 -7.77 -21.11 6.37
C GLY A 7 -8.58 -21.07 5.07
N ILE A 8 -8.45 -22.09 4.23
CA ILE A 8 -9.40 -22.28 3.10
C ILE A 8 -10.82 -22.46 3.64
N GLN A 9 -10.93 -23.07 4.83
CA GLN A 9 -12.15 -23.09 5.65
C GLN A 9 -11.86 -22.40 6.99
N PRO A 10 -12.87 -21.89 7.70
CA PRO A 10 -12.68 -21.22 8.99
C PRO A 10 -11.92 -22.11 10.00
N ILE A 11 -10.84 -21.56 10.55
CA ILE A 11 -9.89 -22.23 11.46
C ILE A 11 -10.55 -22.44 12.82
N LYS A 12 -10.56 -23.66 13.32
CA LYS A 12 -11.15 -24.00 14.62
C LYS A 12 -10.18 -23.73 15.77
N ASP A 13 -8.96 -24.25 15.67
CA ASP A 13 -7.95 -24.14 16.73
C ASP A 13 -6.90 -23.04 16.43
N TRP A 14 -7.40 -21.83 16.23
CA TRP A 14 -6.51 -20.68 15.97
C TRP A 14 -5.60 -20.35 17.16
N ARG A 15 -5.99 -20.73 18.40
CA ARG A 15 -5.19 -20.45 19.60
C ARG A 15 -3.89 -21.24 19.62
N SER A 16 -3.93 -22.49 19.16
CA SER A 16 -2.73 -23.32 19.00
C SER A 16 -1.76 -22.72 18.00
N ILE A 17 -2.26 -22.31 16.84
CA ILE A 17 -1.47 -21.60 15.81
C ILE A 17 -0.89 -20.29 16.37
N TYR A 18 -1.71 -19.49 17.04
CA TYR A 18 -1.28 -18.24 17.67
C TYR A 18 -0.15 -18.47 18.68
N SER A 19 -0.28 -19.46 19.56
CA SER A 19 0.73 -19.75 20.57
C SER A 19 2.05 -20.23 19.98
N LYS A 20 2.03 -20.89 18.84
CA LYS A 20 3.21 -21.31 18.09
C LYS A 20 3.89 -20.11 17.43
N LEU A 21 3.13 -19.31 16.67
CA LEU A 21 3.64 -18.15 15.95
C LEU A 21 4.17 -17.05 16.89
N LYS A 22 3.61 -16.93 18.09
CA LYS A 22 4.07 -15.96 19.11
C LYS A 22 5.53 -16.20 19.54
N LYS A 23 6.06 -17.40 19.33
CA LYS A 23 7.45 -17.75 19.68
C LYS A 23 8.47 -17.34 18.60
N ASN A 24 7.99 -16.93 17.44
CA ASN A 24 8.84 -16.50 16.34
C ASN A 24 9.27 -15.05 16.57
N GLU A 25 10.58 -14.81 16.64
CA GLU A 25 11.19 -13.50 16.96
C GLU A 25 10.96 -12.45 15.85
N ASP A 26 10.70 -12.87 14.62
CA ASP A 26 10.43 -11.99 13.50
C ASP A 26 9.00 -11.40 13.53
N ILE A 27 8.11 -11.99 14.35
CA ILE A 27 6.71 -11.60 14.45
C ILE A 27 6.52 -10.65 15.64
N VAL A 28 6.18 -9.39 15.35
CA VAL A 28 5.97 -8.34 16.36
C VAL A 28 4.54 -8.29 16.85
N GLY A 29 3.59 -8.68 16.00
CA GLY A 29 2.16 -8.64 16.33
C GLY A 29 1.38 -9.76 15.66
N LEU A 30 0.37 -10.25 16.37
CA LEU A 30 -0.54 -11.32 15.95
C LEU A 30 -1.96 -10.98 16.37
N ALA A 31 -2.92 -11.09 15.47
CA ALA A 31 -4.34 -10.92 15.80
C ALA A 31 -5.24 -11.88 15.00
N PRO A 32 -6.12 -12.63 15.65
CA PRO A 32 -7.15 -13.40 14.96
C PRO A 32 -8.17 -12.46 14.33
N PHE A 33 -8.74 -12.86 13.20
CA PHE A 33 -9.76 -12.04 12.54
C PHE A 33 -10.81 -12.89 11.83
N ILE A 34 -11.97 -12.25 11.67
CA ILE A 34 -13.05 -12.67 10.77
C ILE A 34 -13.27 -11.51 9.82
N GLU A 35 -13.45 -11.76 8.53
CA GLU A 35 -13.79 -10.70 7.57
C GLU A 35 -14.97 -11.09 6.70
N SER A 36 -15.79 -10.11 6.32
CA SER A 36 -16.88 -10.30 5.37
C SER A 36 -17.16 -9.04 4.59
N GLN A 37 -17.49 -9.21 3.33
CA GLN A 37 -18.14 -8.15 2.56
C GLN A 37 -19.57 -8.01 3.08
N SER A 38 -19.98 -6.79 3.39
CA SER A 38 -21.22 -6.52 4.08
C SER A 38 -21.84 -5.20 3.61
N LEU A 39 -23.09 -4.98 3.98
CA LEU A 39 -23.77 -3.72 3.73
C LEU A 39 -24.20 -3.12 5.07
N LEU A 40 -23.94 -1.83 5.23
CA LEU A 40 -24.47 -1.01 6.31
C LEU A 40 -25.71 -0.29 5.79
N SER A 41 -26.76 -0.22 6.59
CA SER A 41 -27.97 0.50 6.22
C SER A 41 -28.50 1.35 7.37
N ASN A 42 -28.88 2.58 7.05
CA ASN A 42 -29.57 3.49 7.95
C ASN A 42 -30.60 4.32 7.18
N LYS A 43 -31.86 4.30 7.62
CA LYS A 43 -32.96 5.13 7.07
C LYS A 43 -33.11 5.13 5.53
N GLY A 44 -32.80 3.97 4.91
CA GLY A 44 -32.88 3.79 3.45
C GLY A 44 -31.60 4.04 2.69
N GLU A 45 -30.59 4.66 3.32
CA GLU A 45 -29.25 4.74 2.78
C GLU A 45 -28.53 3.39 2.99
N VAL A 46 -27.80 2.94 1.97
CA VAL A 46 -27.03 1.68 2.00
C VAL A 46 -25.60 1.94 1.58
N PHE A 47 -24.68 1.33 2.30
CA PHE A 47 -23.26 1.48 2.05
C PHE A 47 -22.49 0.15 2.15
N GLY A 48 -21.71 -0.17 1.10
CA GLY A 48 -20.86 -1.36 1.10
C GLY A 48 -19.65 -1.20 2.03
N THR A 49 -19.39 -2.20 2.85
CA THR A 49 -18.25 -2.21 3.77
C THR A 49 -17.64 -3.59 3.88
N LYS A 50 -16.37 -3.65 4.23
CA LYS A 50 -15.69 -4.85 4.68
C LYS A 50 -15.69 -4.84 6.22
N ILE A 51 -16.41 -5.77 6.81
CA ILE A 51 -16.46 -5.92 8.27
C ILE A 51 -15.28 -6.77 8.72
N PHE A 52 -14.59 -6.28 9.74
CA PHE A 52 -13.59 -7.03 10.49
C PHE A 52 -14.10 -7.34 11.90
N GLY A 53 -14.24 -8.62 12.21
CA GLY A 53 -14.39 -9.10 13.58
C GLY A 53 -13.02 -9.20 14.23
N ILE A 54 -12.80 -8.42 15.28
CA ILE A 54 -11.50 -8.29 15.95
C ILE A 54 -11.61 -8.50 17.46
N LEU A 55 -10.50 -8.83 18.07
CA LEU A 55 -10.30 -8.74 19.52
C LEU A 55 -9.42 -7.52 19.79
N PRO A 56 -9.93 -6.47 20.47
CA PRO A 56 -9.18 -5.23 20.71
C PRO A 56 -7.79 -5.45 21.27
N GLU A 57 -7.67 -6.32 22.26
CA GLU A 57 -6.41 -6.66 22.96
C GLU A 57 -5.31 -7.25 22.04
N TYR A 58 -5.69 -7.87 20.93
CA TYR A 58 -4.74 -8.39 19.92
C TYR A 58 -4.55 -7.43 18.77
N GLU A 59 -5.61 -6.73 18.39
CA GLU A 59 -5.64 -5.87 17.21
C GLU A 59 -4.65 -4.72 17.28
N THR A 60 -4.47 -4.11 18.45
CA THR A 60 -3.51 -3.03 18.69
C THR A 60 -2.06 -3.42 18.37
N SER A 61 -1.75 -4.73 18.42
CA SER A 61 -0.42 -5.22 18.08
C SER A 61 -0.13 -5.21 16.56
N VAL A 62 -1.17 -5.30 15.71
CA VAL A 62 -1.05 -5.44 14.25
C VAL A 62 -1.57 -4.25 13.48
N SER A 63 -2.46 -3.46 14.07
CA SER A 63 -3.15 -2.33 13.43
C SER A 63 -2.80 -1.01 14.14
N VAL A 64 -2.81 0.07 13.38
CA VAL A 64 -2.64 1.43 13.90
C VAL A 64 -3.97 2.20 13.92
N VAL A 65 -5.09 1.56 13.58
CA VAL A 65 -6.39 2.25 13.44
C VAL A 65 -6.83 2.86 14.76
N GLU A 66 -6.49 2.25 15.90
CA GLU A 66 -6.82 2.79 17.21
C GLU A 66 -6.17 4.14 17.48
N ASP A 67 -4.94 4.37 17.00
CA ASP A 67 -4.23 5.65 17.13
C ASP A 67 -4.94 6.78 16.33
N PHE A 68 -5.82 6.42 15.40
CA PHE A 68 -6.55 7.33 14.52
C PHE A 68 -8.05 7.42 14.87
N MET A 69 -8.45 7.01 16.06
CA MET A 69 -9.82 7.18 16.53
C MET A 69 -10.11 8.67 16.75
N LEU A 70 -11.19 9.16 16.15
CA LEU A 70 -11.69 10.51 16.38
C LEU A 70 -12.62 10.56 17.60
N GLN A 71 -13.43 9.51 17.77
CA GLN A 71 -14.40 9.38 18.85
C GLN A 71 -14.52 7.91 19.24
N GLY A 72 -14.69 7.61 20.52
CA GLY A 72 -14.75 6.25 21.05
C GLY A 72 -13.39 5.55 21.07
N SER A 73 -13.38 4.23 21.27
CA SER A 73 -12.18 3.37 21.25
C SER A 73 -12.55 1.95 20.86
N PHE A 74 -11.56 1.13 20.49
CA PHE A 74 -11.76 -0.31 20.26
C PHE A 74 -12.20 -1.06 21.51
N ASP A 75 -11.89 -0.54 22.72
CA ASP A 75 -12.34 -1.15 24.00
C ASP A 75 -13.87 -1.20 24.15
N SER A 76 -14.59 -0.40 23.35
CA SER A 76 -16.05 -0.45 23.30
C SER A 76 -16.59 -1.70 22.60
N LEU A 77 -15.75 -2.39 21.80
CA LEU A 77 -16.10 -3.61 21.09
C LEU A 77 -16.03 -4.83 22.03
N LYS A 78 -16.96 -4.91 22.97
CA LYS A 78 -17.05 -6.02 23.91
C LYS A 78 -17.90 -7.16 23.34
N GLU A 79 -17.66 -8.36 23.81
CA GLU A 79 -18.45 -9.54 23.45
C GLU A 79 -19.94 -9.33 23.79
N ASN A 80 -20.83 -9.67 22.86
CA ASN A 80 -22.29 -9.54 22.95
C ASN A 80 -22.80 -8.08 23.09
N SER A 81 -21.95 -7.08 22.88
CA SER A 81 -22.39 -5.68 22.91
C SER A 81 -23.02 -5.23 21.61
N PHE A 82 -22.77 -5.94 20.52
CA PHE A 82 -23.13 -5.55 19.16
C PHE A 82 -22.78 -4.09 18.85
N ASN A 83 -21.59 -3.70 19.24
CA ASN A 83 -21.02 -2.40 18.95
C ASN A 83 -20.24 -2.44 17.62
N ILE A 84 -20.22 -1.30 16.92
CA ILE A 84 -19.50 -1.14 15.65
C ILE A 84 -18.68 0.14 15.66
N VAL A 85 -17.46 0.05 15.12
CA VAL A 85 -16.60 1.19 14.83
C VAL A 85 -16.58 1.42 13.33
N LEU A 86 -16.86 2.66 12.92
CA LEU A 86 -17.02 3.08 11.52
C LEU A 86 -15.90 4.03 11.09
N GLY A 87 -15.56 4.00 9.81
CA GLY A 87 -14.77 5.08 9.22
C GLY A 87 -15.59 6.38 9.10
N LEU A 88 -14.92 7.53 9.20
CA LEU A 88 -15.56 8.85 9.15
C LEU A 88 -16.42 9.04 7.88
N SER A 89 -15.95 8.54 6.74
CA SER A 89 -16.68 8.63 5.48
C SER A 89 -17.98 7.85 5.50
N GLN A 90 -18.01 6.68 6.15
CA GLN A 90 -19.21 5.86 6.32
C GLN A 90 -20.22 6.54 7.25
N SER A 91 -19.75 7.03 8.42
CA SER A 91 -20.56 7.76 9.40
C SER A 91 -21.26 8.96 8.74
N ARG A 92 -20.52 9.75 7.97
CA ARG A 92 -21.07 10.92 7.27
C ARG A 92 -22.09 10.54 6.22
N LYS A 93 -21.80 9.52 5.39
CA LYS A 93 -22.68 9.11 4.29
C LYS A 93 -23.98 8.47 4.79
N LEU A 94 -23.91 7.73 5.88
CA LEU A 94 -25.06 7.10 6.53
C LEU A 94 -25.76 8.03 7.53
N ASN A 95 -25.19 9.22 7.76
CA ASN A 95 -25.66 10.22 8.74
C ASN A 95 -25.90 9.61 10.12
N VAL A 96 -24.87 8.93 10.65
CA VAL A 96 -24.87 8.30 11.98
C VAL A 96 -23.70 8.79 12.81
N GLY A 97 -23.94 8.99 14.11
CA GLY A 97 -22.96 9.32 15.12
C GLY A 97 -22.84 8.25 16.20
N ILE A 98 -22.01 8.51 17.23
CA ILE A 98 -21.90 7.63 18.40
C ILE A 98 -23.26 7.51 19.10
N GLY A 99 -23.64 6.27 19.41
CA GLY A 99 -24.91 5.93 20.07
C GLY A 99 -26.06 5.65 19.11
N ASP A 100 -25.92 5.97 17.82
CA ASP A 100 -26.92 5.65 16.84
C ASP A 100 -26.89 4.16 16.48
N GLU A 101 -28.04 3.63 16.08
CA GLU A 101 -28.21 2.26 15.63
C GLU A 101 -28.07 2.19 14.11
N ILE A 102 -27.39 1.14 13.62
CA ILE A 102 -27.21 0.85 12.21
C ILE A 102 -27.46 -0.62 11.92
N ALA A 103 -28.13 -0.94 10.82
CA ALA A 103 -28.31 -2.31 10.38
C ALA A 103 -27.09 -2.79 9.60
N LEU A 104 -26.49 -3.90 10.04
CA LEU A 104 -25.45 -4.62 9.31
C LEU A 104 -26.07 -5.83 8.62
N MET A 105 -25.89 -5.92 7.31
CA MET A 105 -26.33 -7.03 6.48
C MET A 105 -25.12 -7.80 5.94
N ILE A 106 -25.07 -9.09 6.26
CA ILE A 106 -24.05 -10.00 5.74
C ILE A 106 -24.72 -10.95 4.74
N PRO A 107 -24.17 -11.12 3.52
CA PRO A 107 -24.66 -12.12 2.59
C PRO A 107 -24.47 -13.52 3.21
N ASP A 108 -25.53 -14.30 3.23
CA ASP A 108 -25.45 -15.71 3.66
C ASP A 108 -25.21 -16.58 2.42
N ALA A 109 -24.16 -17.39 2.46
CA ALA A 109 -23.84 -18.34 1.40
C ALA A 109 -24.79 -19.55 1.38
N ASN A 110 -25.61 -19.75 2.42
CA ASN A 110 -26.52 -20.87 2.53
C ASN A 110 -27.82 -20.57 1.77
N ALA A 111 -28.02 -21.24 0.64
CA ALA A 111 -29.28 -21.20 -0.07
C ALA A 111 -30.35 -21.96 0.74
N THR A 112 -31.47 -21.30 1.03
CA THR A 112 -32.67 -21.97 1.53
C THR A 112 -33.64 -22.29 0.38
N PHE A 113 -34.64 -23.14 0.62
CA PHE A 113 -35.69 -23.44 -0.37
C PHE A 113 -36.42 -22.17 -0.88
N ALA A 114 -36.37 -21.07 -0.12
CA ALA A 114 -36.98 -19.78 -0.46
C ALA A 114 -36.00 -18.76 -1.03
N GLY A 115 -34.73 -19.11 -1.25
CA GLY A 115 -33.66 -18.24 -1.80
C GLY A 115 -32.56 -17.87 -0.81
N TYR A 116 -31.75 -16.90 -1.20
CA TYR A 116 -30.69 -16.35 -0.35
C TYR A 116 -31.23 -15.21 0.50
N PHE A 117 -31.22 -15.35 1.81
CA PHE A 117 -31.61 -14.27 2.73
C PHE A 117 -30.36 -13.75 3.46
N PRO A 118 -30.06 -12.46 3.38
CA PRO A 118 -28.96 -11.89 4.15
C PRO A 118 -29.27 -11.96 5.64
N LYS A 119 -28.25 -12.20 6.46
CA LYS A 119 -28.36 -12.05 7.90
C LYS A 119 -28.29 -10.57 8.24
N ILE A 120 -29.27 -10.06 8.94
CA ILE A 120 -29.37 -8.67 9.34
C ILE A 120 -29.32 -8.58 10.86
N LYS A 121 -28.48 -7.70 11.37
CA LYS A 121 -28.39 -7.41 12.80
C LYS A 121 -28.15 -5.93 13.03
N THR A 122 -28.81 -5.36 14.02
CA THR A 122 -28.59 -3.99 14.46
C THR A 122 -27.37 -3.91 15.35
N PHE A 123 -26.51 -2.92 15.08
CA PHE A 123 -25.33 -2.58 15.85
C PHE A 123 -25.41 -1.13 16.32
N THR A 124 -24.83 -0.84 17.47
CA THR A 124 -24.71 0.53 17.98
C THR A 124 -23.35 1.09 17.61
N VAL A 125 -23.32 2.28 17.01
CA VAL A 125 -22.06 2.96 16.68
C VAL A 125 -21.36 3.40 17.95
N SER A 126 -20.20 2.83 18.25
CA SER A 126 -19.44 3.08 19.47
C SER A 126 -18.10 3.78 19.24
N GLY A 127 -17.71 3.94 17.97
CA GLY A 127 -16.48 4.65 17.62
C GLY A 127 -16.45 5.07 16.16
N ILE A 128 -15.69 6.14 15.89
CA ILE A 128 -15.45 6.68 14.54
C ILE A 128 -13.95 6.93 14.38
N PHE A 129 -13.35 6.40 13.33
CA PHE A 129 -11.93 6.59 13.03
C PHE A 129 -11.70 7.32 11.71
N ARG A 130 -10.50 7.90 11.56
CA ARG A 130 -10.03 8.51 10.32
C ARG A 130 -8.52 8.31 10.16
N VAL A 131 -8.12 7.35 9.34
CA VAL A 131 -6.71 7.09 9.02
C VAL A 131 -6.17 8.10 7.99
N GLY A 132 -7.04 8.71 7.20
CA GLY A 132 -6.67 9.63 6.12
C GLY A 132 -6.46 8.94 4.76
N SER A 133 -6.71 7.63 4.68
CA SER A 133 -6.80 6.90 3.42
C SER A 133 -8.27 6.75 3.04
N PRO A 134 -8.71 7.35 1.93
CA PRO A 134 -10.11 7.24 1.48
C PRO A 134 -10.56 5.78 1.37
N GLU A 135 -9.69 4.88 0.91
CA GLU A 135 -9.99 3.47 0.78
C GLU A 135 -10.29 2.82 2.15
N LEU A 136 -9.46 3.08 3.17
CA LEU A 136 -9.66 2.52 4.52
C LEU A 136 -10.84 3.17 5.23
N ASP A 137 -10.95 4.50 5.16
CA ASP A 137 -12.00 5.27 5.83
C ASP A 137 -13.40 5.05 5.24
N GLN A 138 -13.48 4.56 3.99
CA GLN A 138 -14.73 4.24 3.33
C GLN A 138 -15.07 2.76 3.40
N SER A 139 -14.07 1.87 3.34
CA SER A 139 -14.33 0.45 3.09
C SER A 139 -14.35 -0.42 4.35
N ASN A 140 -13.77 0.02 5.46
CA ASN A 140 -13.56 -0.84 6.62
C ASN A 140 -14.41 -0.43 7.81
N SER A 141 -14.97 -1.44 8.50
CA SER A 141 -15.66 -1.29 9.78
C SER A 141 -15.26 -2.44 10.71
N PHE A 142 -15.32 -2.19 12.01
CA PHE A 142 -14.85 -3.14 13.01
C PHE A 142 -15.94 -3.49 14.00
N ILE A 143 -16.06 -4.77 14.33
CA ILE A 143 -16.97 -5.32 15.36
C ILE A 143 -16.20 -6.31 16.24
N ASN A 144 -16.78 -6.73 17.34
CA ASN A 144 -16.16 -7.78 18.15
C ASN A 144 -16.11 -9.12 17.42
N LEU A 145 -15.01 -9.87 17.59
CA LEU A 145 -14.79 -11.18 16.96
C LEU A 145 -15.91 -12.18 17.26
N SER A 146 -16.35 -12.24 18.53
CA SER A 146 -17.42 -13.15 18.95
C SER A 146 -18.76 -12.79 18.31
N ASP A 147 -19.06 -11.49 18.15
CA ASP A 147 -20.28 -11.01 17.51
C ASP A 147 -20.25 -11.31 16.01
N ALA A 148 -19.09 -11.15 15.36
CA ALA A 148 -18.88 -11.56 13.97
C ALA A 148 -19.06 -13.07 13.79
N ALA A 149 -18.46 -13.88 14.66
CA ALA A 149 -18.58 -15.33 14.62
C ALA A 149 -20.02 -15.80 14.76
N LYS A 150 -20.81 -15.20 15.67
CA LYS A 150 -22.25 -15.48 15.83
C LYS A 150 -23.04 -15.13 14.58
N LEU A 151 -22.79 -13.94 14.03
CA LEU A 151 -23.51 -13.45 12.87
C LEU A 151 -23.24 -14.31 11.63
N MET A 152 -22.00 -14.81 11.50
CA MET A 152 -21.60 -15.68 10.39
C MET A 152 -21.75 -17.18 10.66
N SER A 153 -22.25 -17.57 11.85
CA SER A 153 -22.41 -18.98 12.28
C SER A 153 -21.10 -19.78 12.24
N LEU A 154 -20.03 -19.18 12.70
CA LEU A 154 -18.67 -19.75 12.66
C LEU A 154 -18.28 -20.55 13.93
N ASP A 155 -19.15 -20.63 14.94
CA ASP A 155 -18.91 -21.41 16.17
C ASP A 155 -17.50 -21.22 16.77
N GLN A 156 -17.09 -19.98 17.01
CA GLN A 156 -15.77 -19.56 17.53
C GLN A 156 -14.58 -19.81 16.59
N LYS A 157 -14.81 -20.18 15.33
CA LYS A 157 -13.76 -20.25 14.31
C LYS A 157 -13.43 -18.87 13.81
N VAL A 158 -12.23 -18.73 13.25
CA VAL A 158 -11.76 -17.49 12.63
C VAL A 158 -11.40 -17.73 11.16
N HIS A 159 -11.36 -16.70 10.36
CA HIS A 159 -10.89 -16.82 8.98
C HIS A 159 -9.36 -16.94 8.92
N GLY A 160 -8.66 -16.30 9.86
CA GLY A 160 -7.20 -16.36 9.89
C GLY A 160 -6.59 -15.58 11.04
N ILE A 161 -5.27 -15.46 10.98
CA ILE A 161 -4.45 -14.68 11.92
C ILE A 161 -3.66 -13.66 11.10
N ARG A 162 -3.78 -12.37 11.45
CA ARG A 162 -2.98 -11.29 10.88
C ARG A 162 -1.63 -11.24 11.55
N LEU A 163 -0.61 -10.92 10.76
CA LEU A 163 0.79 -10.90 11.15
C LEU A 163 1.38 -9.50 10.92
N LYS A 164 2.17 -9.04 11.88
CA LYS A 164 3.03 -7.88 11.74
C LYS A 164 4.47 -8.30 12.00
N PHE A 165 5.35 -8.03 11.06
CA PHE A 165 6.77 -8.35 11.12
C PHE A 165 7.59 -7.10 11.47
N ASN A 166 8.85 -7.30 11.86
CA ASN A 166 9.79 -6.20 12.07
C ASN A 166 10.09 -5.45 10.76
N ASP A 167 10.13 -6.16 9.62
CA ASP A 167 10.42 -5.61 8.29
C ASP A 167 9.30 -5.94 7.32
N LEU A 168 8.62 -4.89 6.83
CA LEU A 168 7.54 -5.00 5.85
C LEU A 168 8.01 -5.63 4.53
N PHE A 169 9.24 -5.33 4.08
CA PHE A 169 9.75 -5.81 2.80
C PHE A 169 10.13 -7.29 2.81
N LYS A 170 10.30 -7.87 4.01
CA LYS A 170 10.50 -9.32 4.19
C LYS A 170 9.20 -10.08 4.42
N ALA A 171 8.05 -9.39 4.42
CA ALA A 171 6.76 -10.00 4.75
C ALA A 171 6.46 -11.23 3.89
N THR A 172 6.76 -11.20 2.60
CA THR A 172 6.54 -12.34 1.70
C THR A 172 7.33 -13.58 2.15
N SER A 173 8.63 -13.46 2.40
CA SER A 173 9.44 -14.61 2.84
C SER A 173 9.09 -15.08 4.25
N LEU A 174 8.88 -14.14 5.18
CA LEU A 174 8.53 -14.46 6.57
C LEU A 174 7.13 -15.06 6.70
N SER A 175 6.19 -14.65 5.86
CA SER A 175 4.85 -15.22 5.88
C SER A 175 4.80 -16.68 5.41
N TRP A 176 5.67 -17.07 4.48
CA TRP A 176 5.84 -18.48 4.09
C TRP A 176 6.45 -19.34 5.21
N ILE A 177 7.43 -18.79 5.94
CA ILE A 177 8.00 -19.46 7.11
C ILE A 177 6.92 -19.65 8.20
N ALA A 178 6.18 -18.57 8.50
CA ALA A 178 5.10 -18.59 9.46
C ALA A 178 3.97 -19.57 9.05
N LEU A 179 3.68 -19.70 7.74
CA LEU A 179 2.74 -20.68 7.22
C LEU A 179 3.20 -22.11 7.55
N GLY A 180 4.46 -22.46 7.25
CA GLY A 180 5.02 -23.77 7.57
C GLY A 180 4.97 -24.08 9.07
N GLU A 181 5.23 -23.08 9.94
CA GLU A 181 5.09 -23.23 11.39
C GLU A 181 3.63 -23.45 11.82
N ALA A 182 2.68 -22.74 11.20
CA ALA A 182 1.25 -22.85 11.50
C ALA A 182 0.70 -24.23 11.08
N GLU A 183 1.09 -24.75 9.93
CA GLU A 183 0.68 -26.05 9.43
C GLU A 183 1.10 -27.22 10.35
N THR A 184 2.16 -27.03 11.14
CA THR A 184 2.53 -28.06 12.15
C THR A 184 1.54 -28.16 13.30
N GLN A 185 0.64 -27.20 13.48
CA GLN A 185 -0.31 -27.12 14.59
C GLN A 185 -1.72 -27.54 14.20
N THR A 186 -2.01 -27.72 12.94
CA THR A 186 -3.36 -28.04 12.45
C THR A 186 -3.29 -28.94 11.22
N ASN A 187 -4.36 -29.71 11.00
CA ASN A 187 -4.58 -30.45 9.75
C ASN A 187 -5.42 -29.67 8.76
N GLU A 188 -5.77 -28.42 9.07
CA GLU A 188 -6.54 -27.55 8.18
C GLU A 188 -5.62 -26.99 7.08
N LEU A 189 -6.16 -26.84 5.87
CA LEU A 189 -5.42 -26.25 4.76
C LEU A 189 -5.32 -24.75 4.96
N LEU A 190 -4.09 -24.27 5.09
CA LEU A 190 -3.78 -22.85 5.29
C LEU A 190 -3.19 -22.23 4.03
N ILE A 191 -3.38 -20.93 3.87
CA ILE A 191 -2.75 -20.12 2.84
C ILE A 191 -2.13 -18.88 3.49
N SER A 192 -1.01 -18.44 2.95
CA SER A 192 -0.42 -17.15 3.31
C SER A 192 -0.83 -16.09 2.30
N LYS A 193 -1.26 -14.94 2.80
CA LYS A 193 -1.44 -13.72 2.01
C LYS A 193 -0.62 -12.61 2.64
N ASP A 194 0.12 -11.90 1.83
CA ASP A 194 0.87 -10.73 2.27
C ASP A 194 0.39 -9.46 1.54
N TRP A 195 0.93 -8.32 1.90
CA TRP A 195 0.55 -7.05 1.29
C TRP A 195 0.78 -7.00 -0.23
N THR A 196 1.70 -7.83 -0.78
CA THR A 196 1.96 -7.88 -2.22
C THR A 196 0.81 -8.55 -2.99
N ASN A 197 0.04 -9.43 -2.36
CA ASN A 197 -1.16 -10.01 -2.97
C ASN A 197 -2.23 -8.94 -3.25
N THR A 198 -2.32 -7.92 -2.38
CA THR A 198 -3.31 -6.84 -2.53
C THR A 198 -2.78 -5.69 -3.37
N TYR A 199 -1.51 -5.31 -3.15
CA TYR A 199 -0.92 -4.10 -3.76
C TYR A 199 0.17 -4.41 -4.79
N GLY A 200 0.44 -5.69 -5.10
CA GLY A 200 1.51 -6.10 -6.02
C GLY A 200 1.37 -5.49 -7.40
N SER A 201 0.17 -5.48 -7.98
CA SER A 201 -0.10 -4.86 -9.28
C SER A 201 0.20 -3.36 -9.30
N LEU A 202 -0.06 -2.66 -8.18
CA LEU A 202 0.29 -1.24 -8.03
C LEU A 202 1.81 -1.05 -8.00
N PHE A 203 2.52 -1.90 -7.25
CA PHE A 203 3.99 -1.84 -7.19
C PHE A 203 4.62 -2.20 -8.54
N GLU A 204 4.10 -3.19 -9.25
CA GLU A 204 4.53 -3.51 -10.61
C GLU A 204 4.31 -2.34 -11.57
N ALA A 205 3.18 -1.67 -11.51
CA ALA A 205 2.90 -0.48 -12.31
C ALA A 205 3.89 0.64 -12.01
N ILE A 206 4.20 0.92 -10.72
CA ILE A 206 5.20 1.91 -10.32
C ILE A 206 6.61 1.54 -10.81
N MET A 207 6.96 0.25 -10.76
CA MET A 207 8.25 -0.22 -11.28
C MET A 207 8.34 -0.05 -12.80
N GLN A 208 7.28 -0.38 -13.55
CA GLN A 208 7.21 -0.17 -14.99
C GLN A 208 7.30 1.31 -15.35
N GLU A 209 6.58 2.18 -14.62
CA GLU A 209 6.66 3.63 -14.80
C GLU A 209 8.10 4.15 -14.60
N ARG A 210 8.78 3.69 -13.54
CA ARG A 210 10.17 4.06 -13.26
C ARG A 210 11.12 3.65 -14.40
N VAL A 211 10.95 2.44 -14.94
CA VAL A 211 11.75 1.96 -16.09
C VAL A 211 11.48 2.80 -17.33
N LEU A 212 10.22 3.11 -17.60
CA LEU A 212 9.80 3.91 -18.75
C LEU A 212 10.35 5.34 -18.66
N VAL A 213 10.22 5.99 -17.51
CA VAL A 213 10.80 7.31 -17.24
C VAL A 213 12.33 7.28 -17.38
N GLY A 214 12.98 6.25 -16.85
CA GLY A 214 14.42 6.04 -17.00
C GLY A 214 14.85 5.93 -18.47
N LEU A 215 14.09 5.20 -19.28
CA LEU A 215 14.33 5.06 -20.72
C LEU A 215 14.16 6.42 -21.45
N LEU A 216 13.12 7.18 -21.11
CA LEU A 216 12.91 8.51 -21.70
C LEU A 216 14.05 9.46 -21.35
N LEU A 217 14.50 9.47 -20.09
CA LEU A 217 15.65 10.28 -19.66
C LEU A 217 16.92 9.86 -20.40
N PHE A 218 17.15 8.55 -20.56
CA PHE A 218 18.28 8.04 -21.33
C PHE A 218 18.22 8.52 -22.79
N LEU A 219 17.05 8.49 -23.42
CA LEU A 219 16.86 8.97 -24.79
C LEU A 219 17.20 10.47 -24.92
N ILE A 220 16.79 11.29 -23.96
CA ILE A 220 17.13 12.71 -23.92
C ILE A 220 18.64 12.90 -23.85
N ILE A 221 19.34 12.12 -23.03
CA ILE A 221 20.81 12.15 -22.93
C ILE A 221 21.45 11.79 -24.28
N VAL A 222 20.95 10.75 -24.96
CA VAL A 222 21.44 10.33 -26.27
C VAL A 222 21.28 11.45 -27.30
N VAL A 223 20.11 12.10 -27.35
CA VAL A 223 19.85 13.24 -28.26
C VAL A 223 20.77 14.40 -27.93
N ALA A 224 20.99 14.73 -26.66
CA ALA A 224 21.91 15.77 -26.23
C ALA A 224 23.36 15.48 -26.67
N ALA A 225 23.82 14.23 -26.48
CA ALA A 225 25.14 13.78 -26.93
C ALA A 225 25.30 13.91 -28.46
N PHE A 226 24.28 13.51 -29.21
CA PHE A 226 24.28 13.66 -30.68
C PHE A 226 24.36 15.13 -31.10
N ASN A 227 23.63 16.04 -30.45
CA ASN A 227 23.71 17.46 -30.71
C ASN A 227 25.11 18.02 -30.43
N ILE A 228 25.76 17.63 -29.33
CA ILE A 228 27.13 18.05 -29.01
C ILE A 228 28.10 17.56 -30.09
N ILE A 229 28.01 16.30 -30.51
CA ILE A 229 28.87 15.73 -31.56
C ILE A 229 28.67 16.49 -32.86
N SER A 230 27.43 16.73 -33.26
CA SER A 230 27.10 17.47 -34.50
C SER A 230 27.68 18.89 -34.50
N MET A 231 27.55 19.61 -33.35
CA MET A 231 28.11 20.94 -33.16
C MET A 231 29.64 20.94 -33.27
N LEU A 232 30.31 19.94 -32.63
CA LEU A 232 31.78 19.82 -32.71
C LEU A 232 32.25 19.53 -34.16
N VAL A 233 31.55 18.65 -34.89
CA VAL A 233 31.87 18.35 -36.29
C VAL A 233 31.73 19.61 -37.17
N MET A 234 30.64 20.36 -36.98
CA MET A 234 30.44 21.62 -37.70
C MET A 234 31.56 22.63 -37.37
N MET A 235 31.92 22.80 -36.09
CA MET A 235 32.99 23.69 -35.66
C MET A 235 34.35 23.28 -36.23
N ILE A 236 34.66 21.97 -36.31
CA ILE A 236 35.89 21.49 -36.94
C ILE A 236 35.93 21.88 -38.42
N ASN A 237 34.84 21.74 -39.14
CA ASN A 237 34.74 22.12 -40.55
C ASN A 237 34.93 23.62 -40.75
N ASP A 238 34.28 24.46 -39.95
CA ASP A 238 34.40 25.92 -40.01
C ASP A 238 35.83 26.41 -39.71
N LYS A 239 36.56 25.72 -38.83
CA LYS A 239 37.93 26.06 -38.44
C LYS A 239 39.00 25.33 -39.24
N ARG A 240 38.64 24.64 -40.31
CA ARG A 240 39.55 23.77 -41.09
C ARG A 240 40.79 24.51 -41.62
N SER A 241 40.64 25.79 -42.12
CA SER A 241 41.75 26.62 -42.56
C SER A 241 42.72 26.97 -41.41
N GLN A 242 42.18 27.31 -40.23
CA GLN A 242 42.99 27.64 -39.06
C GLN A 242 43.74 26.42 -38.54
N LEU A 243 43.11 25.25 -38.57
CA LEU A 243 43.73 23.98 -38.20
C LEU A 243 44.87 23.55 -39.15
N ALA A 244 44.74 23.88 -40.47
CA ALA A 244 45.81 23.67 -41.44
C ALA A 244 47.04 24.52 -41.11
N ILE A 245 46.85 25.77 -40.73
CA ILE A 245 47.93 26.66 -40.30
C ILE A 245 48.64 26.14 -39.05
N LEU A 246 47.91 25.66 -38.04
CA LEU A 246 48.48 25.07 -36.84
C LEU A 246 49.33 23.82 -37.15
N LYS A 247 48.91 23.01 -38.13
CA LYS A 247 49.69 21.86 -38.61
C LYS A 247 50.97 22.27 -39.30
N THR A 248 50.96 23.37 -40.09
CA THR A 248 52.18 23.87 -40.76
C THR A 248 53.21 24.42 -39.79
N ILE A 249 52.78 24.90 -38.62
CA ILE A 249 53.64 25.33 -37.51
C ILE A 249 54.20 24.18 -36.68
N GLY A 250 53.73 22.91 -36.95
CA GLY A 250 54.26 21.70 -36.32
C GLY A 250 53.35 21.08 -35.22
N MET A 251 52.13 21.55 -35.08
CA MET A 251 51.20 20.96 -34.09
C MET A 251 50.79 19.57 -34.52
N SER A 252 50.86 18.62 -33.58
CA SER A 252 50.46 17.21 -33.80
C SER A 252 48.94 17.05 -33.85
N ASN A 253 48.47 15.98 -34.54
CA ASN A 253 47.04 15.64 -34.57
C ASN A 253 46.46 15.41 -33.15
N TYR A 254 47.27 14.90 -32.24
CA TYR A 254 46.87 14.61 -30.87
C TYR A 254 46.63 15.92 -30.07
N GLU A 255 47.45 16.93 -30.27
CA GLU A 255 47.27 18.24 -29.63
C GLU A 255 46.00 18.93 -30.13
N ILE A 256 45.73 18.82 -31.45
CA ILE A 256 44.50 19.35 -32.03
C ILE A 256 43.28 18.64 -31.43
N GLN A 257 43.30 17.30 -31.31
CA GLN A 257 42.22 16.58 -30.69
C GLN A 257 41.98 16.98 -29.23
N LYS A 258 43.04 17.19 -28.45
CA LYS A 258 42.92 17.70 -27.07
C LYS A 258 42.16 19.01 -26.98
N ILE A 259 42.38 19.94 -27.90
CA ILE A 259 41.68 21.25 -27.91
C ILE A 259 40.15 21.03 -28.00
N PHE A 260 39.69 20.15 -28.90
CA PHE A 260 38.27 19.86 -29.06
C PHE A 260 37.68 19.09 -27.89
N VAL A 261 38.45 18.17 -27.29
CA VAL A 261 38.02 17.44 -26.07
C VAL A 261 37.87 18.41 -24.90
N TYR A 262 38.82 19.35 -24.70
CA TYR A 262 38.70 20.35 -23.64
C TYR A 262 37.52 21.29 -23.90
N LEU A 263 37.29 21.73 -25.14
CA LEU A 263 36.17 22.60 -25.49
C LEU A 263 34.82 21.88 -25.21
N GLY A 264 34.67 20.62 -25.65
CA GLY A 264 33.49 19.83 -25.39
C GLY A 264 33.27 19.58 -23.88
N SER A 265 34.34 19.32 -23.12
CA SER A 265 34.30 19.15 -21.68
C SER A 265 33.84 20.42 -20.97
N ILE A 266 34.34 21.59 -21.34
CA ILE A 266 33.94 22.87 -20.73
C ILE A 266 32.47 23.15 -20.97
N ILE A 267 31.99 22.98 -22.21
CA ILE A 267 30.55 23.15 -22.55
C ILE A 267 29.68 22.21 -21.76
N SER A 268 30.09 20.92 -21.66
CA SER A 268 29.35 19.92 -20.92
C SER A 268 29.27 20.20 -19.42
N ILE A 269 30.38 20.65 -18.80
CA ILE A 269 30.43 21.02 -17.38
C ILE A 269 29.51 22.20 -17.09
N ILE A 270 29.59 23.28 -17.94
CA ILE A 270 28.73 24.45 -17.76
C ILE A 270 27.26 24.08 -17.94
N GLY A 271 26.92 23.32 -18.98
CA GLY A 271 25.54 22.84 -19.20
C GLY A 271 25.02 22.00 -18.07
N THR A 272 25.82 21.06 -17.54
CA THR A 272 25.46 20.23 -16.39
C THR A 272 25.22 21.06 -15.13
N PHE A 273 26.06 22.07 -14.87
CA PHE A 273 25.91 22.95 -13.73
C PHE A 273 24.64 23.80 -13.80
N ILE A 274 24.34 24.33 -14.96
CA ILE A 274 23.09 25.08 -15.22
C ILE A 274 21.89 24.17 -15.06
N GLY A 275 21.94 22.93 -15.60
CA GLY A 275 20.87 21.94 -15.47
C GLY A 275 20.62 21.52 -14.03
N LEU A 276 21.70 21.38 -13.22
CA LEU A 276 21.61 21.02 -11.81
C LEU A 276 20.93 22.12 -10.97
N ILE A 277 21.08 23.38 -11.35
CA ILE A 277 20.42 24.50 -10.67
C ILE A 277 18.97 24.62 -11.12
N LEU A 278 18.70 24.59 -12.42
CA LEU A 278 17.36 24.81 -12.96
C LEU A 278 16.41 23.64 -12.74
N GLY A 279 16.91 22.41 -12.74
CA GLY A 279 16.10 21.21 -12.57
C GLY A 279 15.32 21.19 -11.25
N PRO A 280 15.96 21.28 -10.07
CA PRO A 280 15.27 21.32 -8.78
C PRO A 280 14.33 22.53 -8.64
N VAL A 281 14.70 23.70 -9.16
CA VAL A 281 13.84 24.90 -9.11
C VAL A 281 12.55 24.67 -9.89
N SER A 282 12.63 24.10 -11.09
CA SER A 282 11.45 23.78 -11.90
C SER A 282 10.58 22.73 -11.22
N TYR A 283 11.18 21.70 -10.62
CA TYR A 283 10.45 20.65 -9.90
C TYR A 283 9.70 21.19 -8.66
N THR A 284 10.37 22.01 -7.86
CA THR A 284 9.75 22.59 -6.65
C THR A 284 8.65 23.58 -7.00
N HIS A 285 8.80 24.34 -8.08
CA HIS A 285 7.79 25.28 -8.52
C HIS A 285 6.52 24.58 -9.03
N LEU A 286 6.67 23.48 -9.81
CA LEU A 286 5.55 22.68 -10.29
C LEU A 286 4.79 22.03 -9.13
N ARG A 287 5.52 21.45 -8.15
CA ARG A 287 4.91 20.80 -6.99
C ARG A 287 4.15 21.79 -6.09
N ALA A 288 4.63 23.02 -5.96
CA ALA A 288 3.94 24.06 -5.18
C ALA A 288 2.58 24.43 -5.79
N HIS A 289 2.43 24.35 -7.13
CA HIS A 289 1.16 24.59 -7.82
C HIS A 289 0.15 23.45 -7.67
N GLU A 290 0.59 22.18 -7.56
CA GLU A 290 -0.32 21.05 -7.35
C GLU A 290 -0.91 21.03 -5.93
N THR A 291 -0.16 21.48 -4.93
CA THR A 291 -0.65 21.51 -3.52
C THR A 291 -1.64 22.64 -3.23
N LEU A 292 -1.83 23.60 -4.11
CA LEU A 292 -2.78 24.71 -3.96
C LEU A 292 -4.18 24.39 -4.51
N ASN A 293 -4.36 23.26 -5.19
CA ASN A 293 -5.64 22.86 -5.82
C ASN A 293 -6.37 21.71 -5.08
N HIS A 294 -6.03 21.43 -3.81
CA HIS A 294 -6.73 20.43 -2.98
C HIS A 294 -7.25 21.02 -1.67
#